data_1f5547f24f9aec8a43e55b7e492f7c66
#
_entry.id   1f5547f24f9aec8a43e55b7e492f7c66
#
_cell.length_a   1.000
_cell.length_b   1.000
_cell.length_c   1.000
_cell.angle_alpha   90.00
_cell.angle_beta   90.00
_cell.angle_gamma   90.00
#
_symmetry.space_group_name_H-M   'P 1'
#
loop_
_entity.id
_entity.type
_entity.pdbx_description
1 polymer ?
#
loop_
_entity_poly.entity_id
_entity_poly.type
_entity_poly.pdbx_seq_one_letter_code
_entity_poly.pdbx_strand_id
1 'polypeptide(L)'
;MKQFLVMLAMACLLPVVAQAHGPSGQKVVKEFEVKAEPAKVWALVKDFGAIGKWHPDVTNVKLEDRKDAESEKVLPHRLVTLKNGATFLEKLREVNDADMKMDYKLVDGADSTIAVSNYRTVAQVKAGKAAGTSTVTLTARFYNKANTMEAPLGADNPAANKAINELYDAAAIGLQKALEK
;
A
#
# COMPACT_ATOMS: atom_id res chain seq x y z
N MET A 1 -16.93 -58.76 51.44
CA MET A 1 -16.02 -58.42 50.30
C MET A 1 -16.79 -57.63 49.27
N LYS A 2 -16.64 -56.33 49.28
CA LYS A 2 -17.28 -55.41 48.32
C LYS A 2 -16.13 -54.69 47.59
N GLN A 3 -15.90 -55.08 46.32
CA GLN A 3 -14.94 -54.44 45.46
C GLN A 3 -15.55 -53.14 44.92
N PHE A 4 -14.99 -51.99 45.25
CA PHE A 4 -15.30 -50.71 44.66
C PHE A 4 -14.56 -50.59 43.34
N LEU A 5 -15.29 -50.55 42.25
CA LEU A 5 -14.78 -50.28 40.92
C LEU A 5 -14.71 -48.75 40.74
N VAL A 6 -13.52 -48.18 40.83
CA VAL A 6 -13.28 -46.77 40.53
C VAL A 6 -13.09 -46.64 39.02
N MET A 7 -14.10 -46.18 38.30
CA MET A 7 -13.97 -45.74 36.91
C MET A 7 -13.28 -44.37 36.87
N LEU A 8 -12.02 -44.35 36.45
CA LEU A 8 -11.27 -43.17 36.19
C LEU A 8 -11.68 -42.65 34.79
N ALA A 9 -12.58 -41.67 34.74
CA ALA A 9 -12.93 -40.98 33.52
C ALA A 9 -11.75 -40.07 33.11
N MET A 10 -10.91 -40.56 32.19
CA MET A 10 -9.83 -39.79 31.59
C MET A 10 -10.44 -38.86 30.52
N ALA A 11 -10.78 -37.61 30.93
CA ALA A 11 -11.20 -36.57 30.04
C ALA A 11 -10.03 -36.18 29.13
N CYS A 12 -10.05 -36.58 27.88
CA CYS A 12 -9.14 -36.13 26.84
C CYS A 12 -9.37 -34.63 26.58
N LEU A 13 -8.62 -33.78 27.27
CA LEU A 13 -8.46 -32.37 26.91
C LEU A 13 -7.64 -32.32 25.61
N LEU A 14 -8.33 -32.39 24.48
CA LEU A 14 -7.72 -32.05 23.21
C LEU A 14 -7.43 -30.54 23.23
N PRO A 15 -6.16 -30.12 23.02
CA PRO A 15 -5.87 -28.72 22.86
C PRO A 15 -6.59 -28.25 21.59
N VAL A 16 -7.60 -27.38 21.73
CA VAL A 16 -8.14 -26.62 20.63
C VAL A 16 -7.04 -25.66 20.20
N VAL A 17 -6.29 -26.06 19.19
CA VAL A 17 -5.34 -25.14 18.53
C VAL A 17 -6.20 -24.11 17.80
N ALA A 18 -6.51 -23.00 18.47
CA ALA A 18 -7.06 -21.83 17.81
C ALA A 18 -6.00 -21.38 16.79
N GLN A 19 -6.18 -21.75 15.54
CA GLN A 19 -5.39 -21.19 14.47
C GLN A 19 -5.86 -19.72 14.33
N ALA A 20 -5.10 -18.82 14.90
CA ALA A 20 -5.27 -17.40 14.65
C ALA A 20 -4.83 -17.15 13.20
N HIS A 21 -5.75 -17.32 12.27
CA HIS A 21 -5.54 -16.90 10.89
C HIS A 21 -5.56 -15.38 10.87
N GLY A 22 -4.39 -14.76 10.67
CA GLY A 22 -4.29 -13.32 10.44
C GLY A 22 -4.99 -12.90 9.15
N PRO A 23 -5.15 -11.60 8.90
CA PRO A 23 -5.80 -11.10 7.69
C PRO A 23 -5.08 -11.59 6.44
N SER A 24 -5.85 -11.87 5.36
CA SER A 24 -5.27 -12.26 4.08
C SER A 24 -4.57 -11.08 3.43
N GLY A 25 -3.26 -11.21 3.17
CA GLY A 25 -2.48 -10.23 2.42
C GLY A 25 -3.01 -10.07 1.00
N GLN A 26 -3.26 -8.83 0.58
CA GLN A 26 -3.71 -8.46 -0.74
C GLN A 26 -2.54 -7.96 -1.59
N LYS A 27 -2.64 -8.10 -2.91
CA LYS A 27 -1.69 -7.56 -3.87
C LYS A 27 -2.42 -6.99 -5.07
N VAL A 28 -2.11 -5.74 -5.41
CA VAL A 28 -2.53 -5.11 -6.67
C VAL A 28 -1.28 -4.74 -7.46
N VAL A 29 -1.30 -5.02 -8.75
CA VAL A 29 -0.27 -4.60 -9.70
C VAL A 29 -0.95 -3.84 -10.81
N LYS A 30 -0.55 -2.59 -11.02
CA LYS A 30 -0.96 -1.76 -12.16
C LYS A 30 0.24 -1.51 -13.04
N GLU A 31 0.15 -1.94 -14.29
CA GLU A 31 1.15 -1.66 -15.32
C GLU A 31 0.50 -0.83 -16.42
N PHE A 32 1.18 0.22 -16.89
CA PHE A 32 0.70 1.10 -17.94
C PHE A 32 1.86 1.75 -18.68
N GLU A 33 1.62 2.13 -19.94
CA GLU A 33 2.57 2.83 -20.76
C GLU A 33 2.37 4.35 -20.68
N VAL A 34 3.49 5.07 -20.76
CA VAL A 34 3.55 6.53 -20.81
C VAL A 34 4.37 6.92 -22.05
N LYS A 35 3.87 7.85 -22.85
CA LYS A 35 4.55 8.37 -24.06
C LYS A 35 5.61 9.41 -23.69
N ALA A 36 6.62 8.97 -22.97
CA ALA A 36 7.78 9.78 -22.58
C ALA A 36 8.98 8.87 -22.26
N GLU A 37 10.18 9.39 -22.41
CA GLU A 37 11.43 8.70 -22.08
C GLU A 37 11.49 8.32 -20.58
N PRO A 38 12.08 7.16 -20.22
CA PRO A 38 12.13 6.68 -18.85
C PRO A 38 12.71 7.68 -17.84
N ALA A 39 13.76 8.40 -18.24
CA ALA A 39 14.37 9.41 -17.38
C ALA A 39 13.41 10.57 -17.04
N LYS A 40 12.58 10.98 -18.02
CA LYS A 40 11.57 12.04 -17.81
C LYS A 40 10.43 11.58 -16.90
N VAL A 41 9.95 10.34 -17.09
CA VAL A 41 8.92 9.73 -16.22
C VAL A 41 9.47 9.55 -14.82
N TRP A 42 10.69 9.01 -14.70
CA TRP A 42 11.33 8.78 -13.42
C TRP A 42 11.57 10.07 -12.63
N ALA A 43 12.00 11.14 -13.28
CA ALA A 43 12.18 12.44 -12.62
C ALA A 43 10.89 12.94 -11.94
N LEU A 44 9.73 12.64 -12.52
CA LEU A 44 8.43 13.00 -11.93
C LEU A 44 8.00 12.03 -10.83
N VAL A 45 8.20 10.72 -11.05
CA VAL A 45 7.77 9.67 -10.10
C VAL A 45 8.61 9.69 -8.83
N LYS A 46 9.94 9.87 -8.93
CA LYS A 46 10.84 9.85 -7.78
C LYS A 46 10.71 11.06 -6.84
N ASP A 47 10.14 12.16 -7.29
CA ASP A 47 9.84 13.31 -6.43
C ASP A 47 8.67 12.96 -5.52
N PHE A 48 9.02 12.47 -4.32
CA PHE A 48 8.05 11.97 -3.34
C PHE A 48 6.97 13.01 -2.98
N GLY A 49 7.30 14.30 -3.04
CA GLY A 49 6.34 15.39 -2.80
C GLY A 49 5.50 15.77 -4.02
N ALA A 50 5.91 15.36 -5.23
CA ALA A 50 5.28 15.82 -6.45
C ALA A 50 3.97 15.11 -6.81
N ILE A 51 3.51 14.13 -6.03
CA ILE A 51 2.28 13.39 -6.33
C ILE A 51 1.08 14.32 -6.57
N GLY A 52 1.00 15.44 -5.86
CA GLY A 52 -0.04 16.45 -6.06
C GLY A 52 0.04 17.20 -7.40
N LYS A 53 1.19 17.12 -8.11
CA LYS A 53 1.38 17.79 -9.42
C LYS A 53 0.83 16.96 -10.58
N TRP A 54 0.67 15.67 -10.39
CA TRP A 54 0.28 14.76 -11.47
C TRP A 54 -0.88 13.82 -11.12
N HIS A 55 -1.11 13.47 -9.85
CA HIS A 55 -2.21 12.60 -9.46
C HIS A 55 -3.54 13.40 -9.40
N PRO A 56 -4.54 13.09 -10.25
CA PRO A 56 -5.72 13.95 -10.42
C PRO A 56 -6.60 14.03 -9.19
N ASP A 57 -6.56 13.04 -8.29
CA ASP A 57 -7.40 13.01 -7.09
C ASP A 57 -6.70 13.58 -5.84
N VAL A 58 -5.44 13.97 -5.96
CA VAL A 58 -4.71 14.60 -4.84
C VAL A 58 -5.00 16.09 -4.82
N THR A 59 -5.48 16.58 -3.69
CA THR A 59 -5.79 18.01 -3.47
C THR A 59 -4.73 18.70 -2.62
N ASN A 60 -4.06 17.98 -1.74
CA ASN A 60 -3.02 18.54 -0.89
C ASN A 60 -1.94 17.51 -0.57
N VAL A 61 -0.70 17.97 -0.46
CA VAL A 61 0.46 17.18 0.01
C VAL A 61 1.24 18.02 1.00
N LYS A 62 1.39 17.49 2.21
CA LYS A 62 2.27 18.09 3.24
C LYS A 62 3.47 17.18 3.44
N LEU A 63 4.66 17.72 3.21
CA LEU A 63 5.92 17.03 3.46
C LEU A 63 6.46 17.38 4.84
N GLU A 64 7.03 16.38 5.52
CA GLU A 64 7.78 16.58 6.75
C GLU A 64 8.75 15.41 6.99
N ASP A 65 9.85 15.70 7.66
CA ASP A 65 10.77 14.68 8.14
C ASP A 65 10.34 14.24 9.54
N ARG A 66 10.13 12.92 9.72
CA ARG A 66 9.77 12.33 11.02
C ARG A 66 10.71 11.19 11.38
N LYS A 67 10.95 11.01 12.67
CA LYS A 67 11.61 9.80 13.19
C LYS A 67 10.68 8.61 12.94
N ASP A 68 11.17 7.64 12.21
CA ASP A 68 10.43 6.40 11.93
C ASP A 68 10.53 5.42 13.10
N ALA A 69 9.40 4.95 13.60
CA ALA A 69 9.35 4.06 14.76
C ALA A 69 9.92 2.65 14.49
N GLU A 70 9.94 2.21 13.21
CA GLU A 70 10.47 0.88 12.86
C GLU A 70 11.99 0.87 12.69
N SER A 71 12.55 1.93 12.09
CA SER A 71 13.99 2.00 11.74
C SER A 71 14.79 2.94 12.62
N GLU A 72 14.15 3.71 13.50
CA GLU A 72 14.75 4.78 14.33
C GLU A 72 15.39 5.93 13.52
N LYS A 73 15.32 5.88 12.18
CA LYS A 73 15.86 6.89 11.27
C LYS A 73 14.89 8.04 11.05
N VAL A 74 15.41 9.21 10.73
CA VAL A 74 14.60 10.30 10.19
C VAL A 74 14.35 10.02 8.71
N LEU A 75 13.07 9.86 8.32
CA LEU A 75 12.66 9.58 6.96
C LEU A 75 11.69 10.66 6.46
N PRO A 76 11.71 10.98 5.16
CA PRO A 76 10.69 11.84 4.57
C PRO A 76 9.31 11.18 4.68
N HIS A 77 8.35 11.95 5.15
CA HIS A 77 6.93 11.59 5.19
C HIS A 77 6.12 12.55 4.34
N ARG A 78 5.04 12.04 3.74
CA ARG A 78 4.04 12.87 3.09
C ARG A 78 2.65 12.53 3.60
N LEU A 79 1.91 13.54 4.02
CA LEU A 79 0.47 13.44 4.26
C LEU A 79 -0.25 13.87 2.98
N VAL A 80 -0.96 12.94 2.39
CA VAL A 80 -1.74 13.15 1.16
C VAL A 80 -3.20 13.29 1.50
N THR A 81 -3.87 14.28 0.90
CA THR A 81 -5.33 14.45 0.98
C THR A 81 -5.94 14.26 -0.40
N LEU A 82 -6.95 13.41 -0.49
CA LEU A 82 -7.70 13.14 -1.71
C LEU A 82 -8.95 14.04 -1.82
N LYS A 83 -9.49 14.17 -3.02
CA LYS A 83 -10.74 14.92 -3.32
C LYS A 83 -11.95 14.47 -2.51
N ASN A 84 -12.03 13.17 -2.19
CA ASN A 84 -13.10 12.60 -1.36
C ASN A 84 -12.90 12.83 0.13
N GLY A 85 -11.87 13.57 0.54
CA GLY A 85 -11.53 13.86 1.91
C GLY A 85 -10.71 12.78 2.62
N ALA A 86 -10.46 11.64 1.98
CA ALA A 86 -9.59 10.61 2.56
C ALA A 86 -8.15 11.12 2.66
N THR A 87 -7.48 10.73 3.73
CA THR A 87 -6.07 11.04 3.98
C THR A 87 -5.25 9.78 4.13
N PHE A 88 -3.96 9.87 3.84
CA PHE A 88 -2.99 8.84 4.17
C PHE A 88 -1.60 9.43 4.37
N LEU A 89 -0.95 8.98 5.42
CA LEU A 89 0.42 9.33 5.74
C LEU A 89 1.35 8.23 5.22
N GLU A 90 2.32 8.60 4.40
CA GLU A 90 3.31 7.66 3.87
C GLU A 90 4.72 8.07 4.26
N LYS A 91 5.60 7.09 4.49
CA LYS A 91 7.03 7.27 4.66
C LYS A 91 7.80 6.76 3.45
N LEU A 92 8.76 7.53 2.98
CA LEU A 92 9.70 7.12 1.95
C LEU A 92 10.72 6.15 2.56
N ARG A 93 10.87 4.98 1.96
CA ARG A 93 11.80 3.95 2.43
C ARG A 93 13.07 3.90 1.61
N GLU A 94 12.94 3.99 0.29
CA GLU A 94 14.05 3.84 -0.63
C GLU A 94 13.76 4.53 -1.96
N VAL A 95 14.79 5.17 -2.52
CA VAL A 95 14.85 5.60 -3.93
C VAL A 95 16.11 4.99 -4.53
N ASN A 96 15.94 4.19 -5.58
CA ASN A 96 17.02 3.60 -6.34
C ASN A 96 16.99 4.16 -7.77
N ASP A 97 17.88 5.10 -8.05
CA ASP A 97 17.96 5.76 -9.36
C ASP A 97 18.45 4.81 -10.46
N ALA A 98 19.32 3.84 -10.14
CA ALA A 98 19.84 2.89 -11.12
C ALA A 98 18.75 1.97 -11.68
N ASP A 99 17.84 1.52 -10.80
CA ASP A 99 16.69 0.68 -11.16
C ASP A 99 15.42 1.48 -11.46
N MET A 100 15.46 2.81 -11.34
CA MET A 100 14.31 3.71 -11.42
C MET A 100 13.15 3.21 -10.57
N LYS A 101 13.43 2.95 -9.29
CA LYS A 101 12.51 2.31 -8.35
C LYS A 101 12.38 3.10 -7.06
N MET A 102 11.15 3.31 -6.61
CA MET A 102 10.83 3.96 -5.34
C MET A 102 9.96 3.05 -4.48
N ASP A 103 10.29 2.94 -3.20
CA ASP A 103 9.59 2.15 -2.19
C ASP A 103 9.09 3.08 -1.08
N TYR A 104 7.79 3.03 -0.81
CA TYR A 104 7.16 3.80 0.27
C TYR A 104 6.07 3.00 0.96
N LYS A 105 5.80 3.33 2.21
CA LYS A 105 4.89 2.58 3.08
C LYS A 105 3.95 3.52 3.83
N LEU A 106 2.70 3.11 3.95
CA LEU A 106 1.71 3.75 4.83
C LEU A 106 2.18 3.71 6.28
N VAL A 107 1.98 4.80 6.98
CA VAL A 107 2.03 4.87 8.43
C VAL A 107 0.59 4.73 8.92
N ASP A 108 0.29 3.56 9.49
CA ASP A 108 -1.05 3.30 10.05
C ASP A 108 -1.32 4.22 11.25
N GLY A 109 -2.53 4.71 11.37
CA GLY A 109 -2.93 5.60 12.45
C GLY A 109 -4.06 6.55 12.07
N ALA A 110 -4.30 7.56 12.89
CA ALA A 110 -5.39 8.53 12.72
C ALA A 110 -5.26 9.37 11.44
N ASP A 111 -4.02 9.62 10.98
CA ASP A 111 -3.76 10.39 9.76
C ASP A 111 -4.05 9.59 8.47
N SER A 112 -4.36 8.30 8.58
CA SER A 112 -4.59 7.41 7.44
C SER A 112 -6.01 6.85 7.46
N THR A 113 -6.90 7.49 6.70
CA THR A 113 -8.33 7.10 6.62
C THR A 113 -8.66 6.24 5.40
N ILE A 114 -7.71 6.03 4.49
CA ILE A 114 -7.85 5.12 3.34
C ILE A 114 -8.19 3.69 3.79
N ALA A 115 -8.96 2.95 2.97
CA ALA A 115 -9.53 1.64 3.34
C ALA A 115 -8.53 0.47 3.41
N VAL A 116 -7.25 0.75 3.70
CA VAL A 116 -6.17 -0.25 3.81
C VAL A 116 -5.35 -0.08 5.08
N SER A 117 -4.64 -1.13 5.46
CA SER A 117 -3.62 -1.12 6.51
C SER A 117 -2.33 -1.79 6.01
N ASN A 118 -1.19 -1.50 6.65
CA ASN A 118 0.12 -2.02 6.28
C ASN A 118 0.46 -1.90 4.78
N TYR A 119 -0.10 -0.88 4.13
CA TYR A 119 0.06 -0.67 2.70
C TYR A 119 1.49 -0.24 2.36
N ARG A 120 2.08 -0.94 1.41
CA ARG A 120 3.39 -0.65 0.83
C ARG A 120 3.30 -0.62 -0.68
N THR A 121 3.87 0.40 -1.29
CA THR A 121 3.98 0.52 -2.75
C THR A 121 5.43 0.46 -3.19
N VAL A 122 5.65 -0.27 -4.27
CA VAL A 122 6.85 -0.17 -5.09
C VAL A 122 6.44 0.38 -6.45
N ALA A 123 6.95 1.58 -6.78
CA ALA A 123 6.82 2.19 -8.10
C ALA A 123 8.11 1.93 -8.90
N GLN A 124 8.01 1.46 -10.13
CA GLN A 124 9.15 1.22 -11.02
C GLN A 124 8.87 1.78 -12.41
N VAL A 125 9.88 2.40 -13.01
CA VAL A 125 9.86 2.88 -14.39
C VAL A 125 10.88 2.09 -15.19
N LYS A 126 10.49 1.64 -16.39
CA LYS A 126 11.36 0.95 -17.36
C LYS A 126 11.14 1.50 -18.75
N ALA A 127 12.05 1.21 -19.67
CA ALA A 127 11.81 1.46 -21.08
C ALA A 127 10.54 0.73 -21.54
N GLY A 128 9.71 1.41 -22.30
CA GLY A 128 8.51 0.85 -22.91
C GLY A 128 8.84 0.02 -24.14
N LYS A 129 7.81 -0.55 -24.77
CA LYS A 129 7.97 -1.38 -25.98
C LYS A 129 8.36 -0.57 -27.22
N ALA A 130 7.87 0.66 -27.32
CA ALA A 130 8.21 1.57 -28.41
C ALA A 130 9.30 2.55 -27.98
N ALA A 131 10.11 3.03 -28.92
CA ALA A 131 11.07 4.10 -28.67
C ALA A 131 10.34 5.35 -28.13
N GLY A 132 10.93 6.03 -27.16
CA GLY A 132 10.33 7.22 -26.55
C GLY A 132 9.16 6.94 -25.59
N THR A 133 8.94 5.68 -25.23
CA THR A 133 7.91 5.29 -24.25
C THR A 133 8.50 4.66 -23.00
N SER A 134 7.73 4.67 -21.94
CA SER A 134 8.07 4.02 -20.66
C SER A 134 6.94 3.13 -20.19
N THR A 135 7.29 2.04 -19.53
CA THR A 135 6.36 1.22 -18.73
C THR A 135 6.52 1.60 -17.27
N VAL A 136 5.43 1.99 -16.66
CA VAL A 136 5.34 2.25 -15.21
C VAL A 136 4.60 1.08 -14.56
N THR A 137 5.20 0.50 -13.51
CA THR A 137 4.59 -0.56 -12.71
C THR A 137 4.44 -0.09 -11.28
N LEU A 138 3.21 -0.06 -10.78
CA LEU A 138 2.87 0.18 -9.38
C LEU A 138 2.48 -1.15 -8.75
N THR A 139 3.18 -1.57 -7.72
CA THR A 139 2.89 -2.80 -6.97
C THR A 139 2.54 -2.47 -5.54
N ALA A 140 1.28 -2.71 -5.16
CA ALA A 140 0.80 -2.62 -3.78
C ALA A 140 0.81 -3.99 -3.10
N ARG A 141 1.18 -4.00 -1.81
CA ARG A 141 0.88 -5.07 -0.86
C ARG A 141 0.25 -4.45 0.38
N PHE A 142 -0.85 -5.00 0.85
CA PHE A 142 -1.64 -4.41 1.93
C PHE A 142 -2.56 -5.44 2.58
N TYR A 143 -3.17 -5.05 3.68
CA TYR A 143 -4.31 -5.73 4.30
C TYR A 143 -5.54 -4.83 4.25
N ASN A 144 -6.71 -5.40 4.54
CA ASN A 144 -7.92 -4.58 4.72
C ASN A 144 -7.77 -3.61 5.91
N LYS A 145 -8.60 -2.58 5.95
CA LYS A 145 -8.50 -1.53 6.98
C LYS A 145 -8.68 -2.06 8.40
N ALA A 146 -9.58 -3.03 8.58
CA ALA A 146 -9.82 -3.65 9.89
C ALA A 146 -8.65 -4.54 10.33
N ASN A 147 -7.76 -4.95 9.40
CA ASN A 147 -6.64 -5.85 9.64
C ASN A 147 -7.08 -7.18 10.29
N THR A 148 -8.23 -7.70 9.88
CA THR A 148 -8.84 -8.94 10.37
C THR A 148 -9.39 -9.78 9.21
N MET A 149 -9.64 -11.08 9.45
CA MET A 149 -10.29 -11.95 8.46
C MET A 149 -11.76 -11.57 8.26
N GLU A 150 -12.46 -11.35 9.34
CA GLU A 150 -13.87 -10.95 9.36
C GLU A 150 -13.96 -9.44 9.57
N ALA A 151 -13.81 -8.70 8.49
CA ALA A 151 -13.87 -7.24 8.50
C ALA A 151 -15.27 -6.74 8.17
N PRO A 152 -15.76 -5.66 8.81
CA PRO A 152 -17.02 -5.06 8.45
C PRO A 152 -16.97 -4.45 7.04
N LEU A 153 -18.14 -4.32 6.41
CA LEU A 153 -18.30 -3.69 5.10
C LEU A 153 -17.62 -2.29 5.08
N GLY A 154 -16.85 -2.03 4.05
CA GLY A 154 -16.08 -0.80 3.89
C GLY A 154 -14.70 -0.81 4.54
N ALA A 155 -14.42 -1.77 5.44
CA ALA A 155 -13.08 -2.01 6.01
C ALA A 155 -12.53 -3.39 5.62
N ASP A 156 -13.18 -4.08 4.71
CA ASP A 156 -12.95 -5.44 4.23
C ASP A 156 -12.01 -5.50 3.00
N ASN A 157 -11.69 -6.71 2.54
CA ASN A 157 -10.83 -6.90 1.37
C ASN A 157 -11.39 -6.31 0.07
N PRO A 158 -12.70 -6.41 -0.26
CA PRO A 158 -13.28 -5.72 -1.40
C PRO A 158 -13.07 -4.21 -1.38
N ALA A 159 -13.32 -3.55 -0.24
CA ALA A 159 -13.13 -2.11 -0.08
C ALA A 159 -11.64 -1.72 -0.22
N ALA A 160 -10.74 -2.50 0.36
CA ALA A 160 -9.30 -2.30 0.26
C ALA A 160 -8.79 -2.42 -1.18
N ASN A 161 -9.19 -3.48 -1.88
CA ASN A 161 -8.83 -3.69 -3.29
C ASN A 161 -9.39 -2.58 -4.19
N LYS A 162 -10.65 -2.16 -3.96
CA LYS A 162 -11.27 -1.05 -4.69
C LYS A 162 -10.46 0.24 -4.51
N ALA A 163 -10.14 0.61 -3.27
CA ALA A 163 -9.41 1.83 -2.95
C ALA A 163 -8.03 1.89 -3.65
N ILE A 164 -7.28 0.78 -3.65
CA ILE A 164 -5.96 0.75 -4.30
C ILE A 164 -6.07 0.75 -5.83
N ASN A 165 -7.04 0.02 -6.41
CA ASN A 165 -7.25 0.05 -7.86
C ASN A 165 -7.62 1.47 -8.33
N GLU A 166 -8.56 2.14 -7.67
CA GLU A 166 -8.96 3.51 -8.01
C GLU A 166 -7.78 4.49 -7.88
N LEU A 167 -6.99 4.38 -6.82
CA LEU A 167 -5.78 5.20 -6.64
C LEU A 167 -4.78 5.00 -7.79
N TYR A 168 -4.55 3.75 -8.20
CA TYR A 168 -3.60 3.45 -9.27
C TYR A 168 -4.13 3.76 -10.66
N ASP A 169 -5.43 3.61 -10.90
CA ASP A 169 -6.07 4.02 -12.15
C ASP A 169 -5.95 5.53 -12.36
N ALA A 170 -6.23 6.30 -11.32
CA ALA A 170 -6.06 7.74 -11.33
C ALA A 170 -4.59 8.15 -11.51
N ALA A 171 -3.65 7.44 -10.86
CA ALA A 171 -2.22 7.66 -11.03
C ALA A 171 -1.77 7.45 -12.49
N ALA A 172 -2.23 6.40 -13.16
CA ALA A 172 -1.93 6.13 -14.56
C ALA A 172 -2.41 7.26 -15.47
N ILE A 173 -3.67 7.68 -15.33
CA ILE A 173 -4.26 8.81 -16.09
C ILE A 173 -3.47 10.10 -15.85
N GLY A 174 -3.12 10.35 -14.61
CA GLY A 174 -2.43 11.56 -14.21
C GLY A 174 -1.01 11.65 -14.76
N LEU A 175 -0.23 10.57 -14.67
CA LEU A 175 1.13 10.53 -15.22
C LEU A 175 1.14 10.65 -16.75
N GLN A 176 0.25 9.96 -17.47
CA GLN A 176 0.10 10.09 -18.90
C GLN A 176 -0.18 11.56 -19.27
N LYS A 177 -1.18 12.17 -18.66
CA LYS A 177 -1.55 13.56 -18.93
C LYS A 177 -0.45 14.57 -18.59
N ALA A 178 0.32 14.35 -17.52
CA ALA A 178 1.39 15.26 -17.11
C ALA A 178 2.58 15.25 -18.07
N LEU A 179 2.77 14.15 -18.82
CA LEU A 179 3.93 13.91 -19.67
C LEU A 179 3.63 13.96 -21.18
N GLU A 180 2.37 14.05 -21.58
CA GLU A 180 1.92 14.26 -22.97
C GLU A 180 2.06 15.70 -23.51
N LYS A 181 2.72 16.58 -22.74
CA LYS A 181 2.92 17.99 -23.10
C LYS A 181 4.23 18.22 -23.86
#